data_a8506ae591dca3c0fb6b0c7018f9902e
#
_entry.id   a8506ae591dca3c0fb6b0c7018f9902e
#
_cell.length_a   1.000
_cell.length_b   1.000
_cell.length_c   1.000
_cell.angle_alpha   90.00
_cell.angle_beta   90.00
_cell.angle_gamma   90.00
#
_symmetry.space_group_name_H-M   'P 1'
#
loop_
_entity.id
_entity.type
_entity.pdbx_description
1 polymer ?
#
loop_
_entity_poly.entity_id
_entity_poly.type
_entity_poly.pdbx_seq_one_letter_code
_entity_poly.pdbx_strand_id
1 'polypeptide(L)'
;MNQFWNEFDPYALKNIAFAVPLWDPEGILASVQKKVSFYPEDVKKKIIRGLWLTVKDSGEYNFSEAIKRNNLVEGRIYQYRALEAMMRLAYILNDQYYYPTKWLSAGLDQLREDFGLKVVLRKISTLHNAKSEYAEFMKSFERMRQFMIQNESIEVECIDNYGTIFRKPFHVFKTF
;
A
#
# COMPACT_ATOMS: atom_id res chain seq x y z
N MET A 1 -20.07 -3.63 -11.08
CA MET A 1 -19.22 -4.49 -10.20
C MET A 1 -18.16 -3.71 -9.45
N ASN A 2 -17.56 -2.64 -10.02
CA ASN A 2 -16.50 -1.87 -9.34
C ASN A 2 -16.96 -1.01 -8.16
N GLN A 3 -18.26 -0.64 -8.08
CA GLN A 3 -18.80 0.20 -7.01
C GLN A 3 -18.75 -0.51 -5.65
N PHE A 4 -19.07 -1.81 -5.61
CA PHE A 4 -19.00 -2.63 -4.40
C PHE A 4 -17.63 -2.54 -3.70
N TRP A 5 -16.52 -2.70 -4.43
CA TRP A 5 -15.17 -2.70 -3.86
C TRP A 5 -14.71 -1.33 -3.35
N ASN A 6 -15.37 -0.26 -3.77
CA ASN A 6 -15.10 1.11 -3.30
C ASN A 6 -15.89 1.49 -2.04
N GLU A 7 -16.96 0.73 -1.73
CA GLU A 7 -17.86 1.03 -0.61
C GLU A 7 -17.43 0.36 0.70
N PHE A 8 -16.64 -0.72 0.61
CA PHE A 8 -16.22 -1.46 1.79
C PHE A 8 -14.77 -1.15 2.18
N ASP A 9 -14.58 -0.95 3.49
CA ASP A 9 -13.25 -0.86 4.07
C ASP A 9 -12.50 -2.19 3.88
N PRO A 10 -11.22 -2.18 3.46
CA PRO A 10 -10.43 -3.40 3.25
C PRO A 10 -10.37 -4.32 4.48
N TYR A 11 -10.40 -3.75 5.68
CA TYR A 11 -10.41 -4.55 6.89
C TYR A 11 -11.75 -5.24 7.12
N ALA A 12 -12.87 -4.61 6.75
CA ALA A 12 -14.19 -5.26 6.75
C ALA A 12 -14.22 -6.43 5.77
N LEU A 13 -13.70 -6.27 4.56
CA LEU A 13 -13.56 -7.35 3.58
C LEU A 13 -12.68 -8.49 4.11
N LYS A 14 -11.56 -8.17 4.75
CA LYS A 14 -10.69 -9.15 5.42
C LYS A 14 -11.46 -9.94 6.48
N ASN A 15 -12.22 -9.27 7.33
CA ASN A 15 -12.99 -9.94 8.39
C ASN A 15 -14.04 -10.87 7.81
N ILE A 16 -14.74 -10.50 6.73
CA ILE A 16 -15.68 -11.36 6.05
C ILE A 16 -14.96 -12.57 5.42
N ALA A 17 -13.86 -12.33 4.69
CA ALA A 17 -13.11 -13.38 3.99
C ALA A 17 -12.59 -14.47 4.94
N PHE A 18 -12.24 -14.11 6.18
CA PHE A 18 -11.65 -15.02 7.18
C PHE A 18 -12.57 -15.32 8.36
N ALA A 19 -13.84 -14.91 8.32
CA ALA A 19 -14.81 -15.25 9.38
C ALA A 19 -15.02 -16.75 9.48
N VAL A 20 -15.05 -17.27 10.71
CA VAL A 20 -15.41 -18.67 10.98
C VAL A 20 -16.89 -18.72 11.32
N PRO A 21 -17.75 -19.35 10.49
CA PRO A 21 -19.17 -19.44 10.79
C PRO A 21 -19.41 -20.36 11.97
N LEU A 22 -20.21 -19.91 12.93
CA LEU A 22 -20.70 -20.79 13.98
C LEU A 22 -21.83 -21.69 13.46
N TRP A 23 -22.56 -21.24 12.48
CA TRP A 23 -23.65 -21.96 11.83
C TRP A 23 -23.93 -21.36 10.44
N ASP A 24 -23.88 -22.17 9.38
CA ASP A 24 -24.11 -21.75 7.99
C ASP A 24 -24.60 -22.94 7.15
N PRO A 25 -25.79 -23.49 7.46
CA PRO A 25 -26.28 -24.70 6.81
C PRO A 25 -26.55 -24.53 5.31
N GLU A 26 -26.86 -23.34 4.88
CA GLU A 26 -27.09 -22.99 3.47
C GLU A 26 -25.83 -22.59 2.71
N GLY A 27 -24.70 -22.50 3.38
CA GLY A 27 -23.42 -22.10 2.76
C GLY A 27 -23.39 -20.64 2.24
N ILE A 28 -24.24 -19.77 2.78
CA ILE A 28 -24.33 -18.37 2.34
C ILE A 28 -23.01 -17.65 2.60
N LEU A 29 -22.49 -17.76 3.83
CA LEU A 29 -21.22 -17.14 4.19
C LEU A 29 -20.08 -17.70 3.36
N ALA A 30 -20.01 -19.01 3.17
CA ALA A 30 -18.99 -19.64 2.33
C ALA A 30 -19.03 -19.13 0.88
N SER A 31 -20.24 -18.92 0.33
CA SER A 31 -20.43 -18.33 -1.00
C SER A 31 -19.93 -16.89 -1.07
N VAL A 32 -20.21 -16.06 -0.04
CA VAL A 32 -19.72 -14.69 0.05
C VAL A 32 -18.20 -14.65 0.19
N GLN A 33 -17.64 -15.47 1.09
CA GLN A 33 -16.18 -15.56 1.30
C GLN A 33 -15.42 -15.88 0.02
N LYS A 34 -15.93 -16.78 -0.80
CA LYS A 34 -15.34 -17.10 -2.11
C LYS A 34 -15.30 -15.87 -3.03
N LYS A 35 -16.34 -15.02 -3.00
CA LYS A 35 -16.42 -13.80 -3.83
C LYS A 35 -15.51 -12.70 -3.34
N VAL A 36 -15.28 -12.60 -2.02
CA VAL A 36 -14.46 -11.56 -1.39
C VAL A 36 -13.14 -12.09 -0.86
N SER A 37 -12.67 -13.23 -1.39
CA SER A 37 -11.38 -13.81 -0.99
C SER A 37 -10.21 -12.84 -1.19
N PHE A 38 -10.23 -12.12 -2.31
CA PHE A 38 -9.37 -10.97 -2.57
C PHE A 38 -9.98 -10.09 -3.69
N TYR A 39 -9.33 -8.97 -4.01
CA TYR A 39 -9.77 -8.05 -5.06
C TYR A 39 -9.69 -8.68 -6.45
N PRO A 40 -10.67 -8.42 -7.34
CA PRO A 40 -10.51 -8.68 -8.77
C PRO A 40 -9.30 -7.94 -9.34
N GLU A 41 -8.70 -8.48 -10.38
CA GLU A 41 -7.43 -7.99 -10.92
C GLU A 41 -7.49 -6.50 -11.37
N ASP A 42 -8.61 -6.09 -11.98
CA ASP A 42 -8.82 -4.70 -12.40
C ASP A 42 -8.93 -3.73 -11.20
N VAL A 43 -9.52 -4.17 -10.10
CA VAL A 43 -9.61 -3.41 -8.84
C VAL A 43 -8.24 -3.38 -8.16
N LYS A 44 -7.56 -4.52 -8.06
CA LYS A 44 -6.19 -4.63 -7.53
C LYS A 44 -5.24 -3.65 -8.23
N LYS A 45 -5.23 -3.65 -9.57
CA LYS A 45 -4.40 -2.72 -10.36
C LYS A 45 -4.70 -1.26 -10.08
N LYS A 46 -5.98 -0.89 -9.90
CA LYS A 46 -6.35 0.48 -9.51
C LYS A 46 -5.82 0.86 -8.13
N ILE A 47 -5.95 -0.03 -7.15
CA ILE A 47 -5.43 0.18 -5.79
C ILE A 47 -3.91 0.35 -5.84
N ILE A 48 -3.21 -0.52 -6.55
CA ILE A 48 -1.74 -0.44 -6.73
C ILE A 48 -1.34 0.91 -7.30
N ARG A 49 -1.99 1.36 -8.40
CA ARG A 49 -1.68 2.67 -9.00
C ARG A 49 -1.89 3.83 -8.01
N GLY A 50 -3.00 3.83 -7.28
CA GLY A 50 -3.30 4.89 -6.30
C GLY A 50 -2.28 4.94 -5.17
N LEU A 51 -1.94 3.78 -4.60
CA LEU A 51 -0.94 3.69 -3.54
C LEU A 51 0.46 4.07 -4.05
N TRP A 52 0.84 3.56 -5.24
CA TRP A 52 2.13 3.88 -5.85
C TRP A 52 2.28 5.36 -6.18
N LEU A 53 1.21 6.02 -6.65
CA LEU A 53 1.18 7.46 -6.85
C LEU A 53 1.48 8.20 -5.53
N THR A 54 0.84 7.78 -4.43
CA THR A 54 1.10 8.37 -3.10
C THR A 54 2.55 8.15 -2.66
N VAL A 55 3.11 6.97 -2.90
CA VAL A 55 4.52 6.67 -2.60
C VAL A 55 5.46 7.57 -3.39
N LYS A 56 5.21 7.77 -4.69
CA LYS A 56 6.04 8.64 -5.53
C LYS A 56 5.92 10.10 -5.13
N ASP A 57 4.70 10.61 -4.98
CA ASP A 57 4.44 12.00 -4.61
C ASP A 57 5.03 12.33 -3.24
N SER A 58 4.66 11.57 -2.22
CA SER A 58 5.07 11.86 -0.86
C SER A 58 6.50 11.41 -0.57
N GLY A 59 6.93 10.24 -1.07
CA GLY A 59 8.23 9.66 -0.75
C GLY A 59 9.36 10.12 -1.66
N GLU A 60 9.24 9.83 -2.95
CA GLU A 60 10.31 10.12 -3.91
C GLU A 60 10.49 11.62 -4.11
N TYR A 61 9.39 12.38 -4.26
CA TYR A 61 9.44 13.80 -4.56
C TYR A 61 9.43 14.69 -3.30
N ASN A 62 8.31 14.77 -2.59
CA ASN A 62 8.13 15.77 -1.52
C ASN A 62 9.02 15.52 -0.29
N PHE A 63 9.24 14.28 0.13
CA PHE A 63 10.14 13.96 1.24
C PHE A 63 11.58 14.33 0.88
N SER A 64 12.05 14.03 -0.33
CA SER A 64 13.36 14.41 -0.85
C SER A 64 13.56 15.93 -0.84
N GLU A 65 12.57 16.68 -1.34
CA GLU A 65 12.61 18.15 -1.38
C GLU A 65 12.61 18.78 0.03
N ALA A 66 11.84 18.21 0.95
CA ALA A 66 11.82 18.67 2.34
C ALA A 66 13.19 18.50 3.02
N ILE A 67 13.87 17.35 2.78
CA ILE A 67 15.23 17.11 3.29
C ILE A 67 16.23 18.12 2.71
N LYS A 68 16.20 18.39 1.40
CA LYS A 68 17.09 19.34 0.74
C LYS A 68 16.94 20.76 1.31
N ARG A 69 15.71 21.14 1.66
CA ARG A 69 15.37 22.45 2.22
C ARG A 69 15.53 22.53 3.74
N ASN A 70 15.96 21.43 4.39
CA ASN A 70 16.04 21.30 5.85
C ASN A 70 14.68 21.55 6.55
N ASN A 71 13.59 21.21 5.88
CA ASN A 71 12.21 21.39 6.36
C ASN A 71 11.74 20.12 7.05
N LEU A 72 12.08 19.98 8.34
CA LEU A 72 11.94 18.74 9.07
C LEU A 72 10.48 18.34 9.34
N VAL A 73 9.59 19.31 9.56
CA VAL A 73 8.18 19.05 9.88
C VAL A 73 7.47 18.44 8.66
N GLU A 74 7.54 19.12 7.52
CA GLU A 74 6.95 18.64 6.27
C GLU A 74 7.62 17.35 5.81
N GLY A 75 8.93 17.23 6.02
CA GLY A 75 9.67 15.99 5.75
C GLY A 75 9.08 14.80 6.50
N ARG A 76 8.75 14.95 7.77
CA ARG A 76 8.10 13.89 8.58
C ARG A 76 6.69 13.58 8.10
N ILE A 77 5.90 14.60 7.76
CA ILE A 77 4.56 14.41 7.23
C ILE A 77 4.59 13.56 5.94
N TYR A 78 5.44 13.93 4.99
CA TYR A 78 5.58 13.21 3.74
C TYR A 78 6.17 11.80 3.93
N GLN A 79 7.17 11.65 4.81
CA GLN A 79 7.74 10.37 5.16
C GLN A 79 6.68 9.38 5.66
N TYR A 80 5.85 9.80 6.63
CA TYR A 80 4.83 8.91 7.18
C TYR A 80 3.71 8.59 6.19
N ARG A 81 3.30 9.55 5.35
CA ARG A 81 2.35 9.28 4.25
C ARG A 81 2.88 8.23 3.28
N ALA A 82 4.13 8.39 2.86
CA ALA A 82 4.75 7.45 1.94
C ALA A 82 4.90 6.05 2.56
N LEU A 83 5.32 5.97 3.82
CA LEU A 83 5.46 4.69 4.53
C LEU A 83 4.12 3.98 4.73
N GLU A 84 3.06 4.71 5.08
CA GLU A 84 1.73 4.14 5.18
C GLU A 84 1.27 3.56 3.84
N ALA A 85 1.46 4.31 2.75
CA ALA A 85 1.14 3.85 1.40
C ALA A 85 1.98 2.64 0.99
N MET A 86 3.29 2.61 1.30
CA MET A 86 4.15 1.45 1.05
C MET A 86 3.73 0.21 1.83
N MET A 87 3.39 0.36 3.11
CA MET A 87 2.88 -0.76 3.91
C MET A 87 1.59 -1.33 3.31
N ARG A 88 0.61 -0.48 2.98
CA ARG A 88 -0.63 -0.92 2.30
C ARG A 88 -0.34 -1.60 0.97
N LEU A 89 0.55 -1.03 0.17
CA LEU A 89 0.98 -1.60 -1.11
C LEU A 89 1.62 -2.98 -0.93
N ALA A 90 2.46 -3.17 0.10
CA ALA A 90 3.06 -4.46 0.40
C ALA A 90 2.00 -5.56 0.63
N TYR A 91 0.92 -5.26 1.36
CA TYR A 91 -0.18 -6.22 1.51
C TYR A 91 -0.84 -6.56 0.17
N ILE A 92 -1.17 -5.54 -0.64
CA ILE A 92 -1.84 -5.74 -1.93
C ILE A 92 -0.96 -6.55 -2.90
N LEU A 93 0.36 -6.30 -2.91
CA LEU A 93 1.32 -7.06 -3.73
C LEU A 93 1.51 -8.50 -3.26
N ASN A 94 1.18 -8.81 -2.01
CA ASN A 94 1.13 -10.16 -1.45
C ASN A 94 -0.27 -10.81 -1.52
N ASP A 95 -1.22 -10.24 -2.24
CA ASP A 95 -2.61 -10.70 -2.35
C ASP A 95 -3.33 -10.77 -0.99
N GLN A 96 -3.06 -9.80 -0.13
CA GLN A 96 -3.67 -9.69 1.18
C GLN A 96 -4.37 -8.36 1.40
N TYR A 97 -5.50 -8.38 2.09
CA TYR A 97 -6.13 -7.17 2.62
C TYR A 97 -5.27 -6.59 3.75
N TYR A 98 -5.07 -5.28 3.74
CA TYR A 98 -4.29 -4.62 4.78
C TYR A 98 -5.12 -4.37 6.05
N TYR A 99 -4.41 -4.21 7.16
CA TYR A 99 -4.98 -3.85 8.46
C TYR A 99 -5.22 -2.34 8.56
N PRO A 100 -6.09 -1.88 9.49
CA PRO A 100 -6.15 -0.48 9.89
C PRO A 100 -4.78 0.04 10.29
N THR A 101 -4.56 1.36 10.15
CA THR A 101 -3.24 2.01 10.37
C THR A 101 -2.60 1.62 11.71
N LYS A 102 -3.39 1.49 12.77
CA LYS A 102 -2.89 1.11 14.12
C LYS A 102 -2.25 -0.28 14.21
N TRP A 103 -2.53 -1.19 13.27
CA TRP A 103 -1.99 -2.55 13.20
C TRP A 103 -1.22 -2.84 11.92
N LEU A 104 -1.09 -1.83 11.06
CA LEU A 104 -0.56 -2.00 9.71
C LEU A 104 0.88 -2.54 9.71
N SER A 105 1.74 -2.01 10.58
CA SER A 105 3.13 -2.45 10.70
C SER A 105 3.27 -3.83 11.36
N ALA A 106 2.42 -4.15 12.33
CA ALA A 106 2.48 -5.42 13.05
C ALA A 106 2.21 -6.64 12.16
N GLY A 107 1.36 -6.48 11.15
CA GLY A 107 1.04 -7.57 10.22
C GLY A 107 2.08 -7.79 9.11
N LEU A 108 3.11 -6.95 8.99
CA LEU A 108 4.17 -7.14 7.98
C LEU A 108 4.95 -8.46 8.15
N ASP A 109 5.00 -9.01 9.38
CA ASP A 109 5.64 -10.29 9.65
C ASP A 109 4.93 -11.49 8.99
N GLN A 110 3.68 -11.31 8.59
CA GLN A 110 2.87 -12.33 7.94
C GLN A 110 2.98 -12.30 6.41
N LEU A 111 3.65 -11.30 5.85
CA LEU A 111 3.82 -11.16 4.42
C LEU A 111 4.96 -12.06 3.92
N ARG A 112 4.76 -12.66 2.73
CA ARG A 112 5.81 -13.41 2.03
C ARG A 112 6.98 -12.50 1.65
N GLU A 113 6.70 -11.24 1.26
CA GLU A 113 7.68 -10.23 0.90
C GLU A 113 7.31 -8.89 1.55
N ASP A 114 8.18 -8.40 2.45
CA ASP A 114 7.97 -7.12 3.15
C ASP A 114 8.72 -5.95 2.48
N PHE A 115 9.43 -6.21 1.39
CA PHE A 115 10.21 -5.23 0.64
C PHE A 115 11.25 -4.46 1.48
N GLY A 116 11.63 -4.99 2.64
CA GLY A 116 12.55 -4.36 3.58
C GLY A 116 11.91 -3.26 4.44
N LEU A 117 10.58 -3.16 4.46
CA LEU A 117 9.87 -2.15 5.25
C LEU A 117 10.15 -2.25 6.75
N LYS A 118 10.31 -3.46 7.30
CA LYS A 118 10.68 -3.65 8.72
C LYS A 118 12.00 -2.99 9.07
N VAL A 119 12.97 -3.00 8.15
CA VAL A 119 14.26 -2.32 8.35
C VAL A 119 14.06 -0.81 8.37
N VAL A 120 13.27 -0.27 7.45
CA VAL A 120 12.93 1.18 7.39
C VAL A 120 12.26 1.62 8.68
N LEU A 121 11.20 0.91 9.11
CA LEU A 121 10.44 1.23 10.32
C LEU A 121 11.32 1.20 11.57
N ARG A 122 12.20 0.21 11.71
CA ARG A 122 13.15 0.13 12.82
C ARG A 122 14.11 1.33 12.82
N LYS A 123 14.64 1.73 11.67
CA LYS A 123 15.53 2.89 11.57
C LYS A 123 14.83 4.18 11.94
N ILE A 124 13.61 4.40 11.47
CA ILE A 124 12.82 5.60 11.82
C ILE A 124 12.54 5.66 13.33
N SER A 125 12.31 4.52 13.99
CA SER A 125 12.07 4.48 15.43
C SER A 125 13.33 4.69 16.28
N THR A 126 14.52 4.45 15.73
CA THR A 126 15.79 4.47 16.50
C THR A 126 16.76 5.56 16.05
N LEU A 127 16.69 6.02 14.81
CA LEU A 127 17.60 7.01 14.26
C LEU A 127 16.82 8.31 13.97
N HIS A 128 17.37 9.44 14.40
CA HIS A 128 16.79 10.76 14.11
C HIS A 128 17.55 11.48 12.97
N ASN A 129 17.99 10.71 11.95
CA ASN A 129 18.73 11.23 10.81
C ASN A 129 17.93 11.04 9.51
N ALA A 130 17.29 12.13 9.07
CA ALA A 130 16.42 12.12 7.90
C ALA A 130 17.10 11.65 6.60
N LYS A 131 18.39 11.93 6.39
CA LYS A 131 19.13 11.47 5.20
C LYS A 131 19.35 9.96 5.22
N SER A 132 19.70 9.38 6.38
CA SER A 132 19.87 7.93 6.53
C SER A 132 18.54 7.19 6.40
N GLU A 133 17.48 7.75 6.96
CA GLU A 133 16.13 7.21 6.85
C GLU A 133 15.64 7.24 5.39
N TYR A 134 15.90 8.34 4.67
CA TYR A 134 15.56 8.44 3.25
C TYR A 134 16.31 7.42 2.38
N ALA A 135 17.58 7.18 2.66
CA ALA A 135 18.36 6.16 1.94
C ALA A 135 17.76 4.75 2.09
N GLU A 136 17.30 4.39 3.30
CA GLU A 136 16.63 3.10 3.51
C GLU A 136 15.23 3.05 2.88
N PHE A 137 14.49 4.15 2.96
CA PHE A 137 13.22 4.29 2.27
C PHE A 137 13.36 4.01 0.77
N MET A 138 14.37 4.61 0.12
CA MET A 138 14.62 4.42 -1.31
C MET A 138 15.03 2.99 -1.67
N LYS A 139 15.68 2.25 -0.78
CA LYS A 139 15.95 0.82 -1.00
C LYS A 139 14.65 -0.01 -1.04
N SER A 140 13.72 0.26 -0.13
CA SER A 140 12.42 -0.41 -0.13
C SER A 140 11.56 0.02 -1.32
N PHE A 141 11.59 1.30 -1.67
CA PHE A 141 10.94 1.84 -2.86
C PHE A 141 11.40 1.09 -4.12
N GLU A 142 12.71 0.95 -4.32
CA GLU A 142 13.25 0.28 -5.51
C GLU A 142 12.92 -1.23 -5.52
N ARG A 143 12.93 -1.91 -4.38
CA ARG A 143 12.48 -3.31 -4.29
C ARG A 143 11.04 -3.48 -4.73
N MET A 144 10.13 -2.63 -4.25
CA MET A 144 8.73 -2.64 -4.68
C MET A 144 8.59 -2.35 -6.17
N ARG A 145 9.33 -1.36 -6.66
CA ARG A 145 9.34 -1.00 -8.09
C ARG A 145 9.73 -2.20 -8.95
N GLN A 146 10.84 -2.85 -8.64
CA GLN A 146 11.32 -4.03 -9.36
C GLN A 146 10.32 -5.19 -9.30
N PHE A 147 9.74 -5.44 -8.12
CA PHE A 147 8.73 -6.47 -7.97
C PHE A 147 7.50 -6.20 -8.85
N MET A 148 7.01 -4.96 -8.89
CA MET A 148 5.86 -4.60 -9.73
C MET A 148 6.15 -4.75 -11.22
N ILE A 149 7.36 -4.44 -11.67
CA ILE A 149 7.79 -4.64 -13.05
C ILE A 149 7.85 -6.13 -13.40
N GLN A 150 8.52 -6.92 -12.56
CA GLN A 150 8.69 -8.36 -12.77
C GLN A 150 7.38 -9.15 -12.79
N ASN A 151 6.39 -8.70 -12.00
CA ASN A 151 5.09 -9.36 -11.89
C ASN A 151 3.99 -8.67 -12.71
N GLU A 152 4.33 -7.71 -13.56
CA GLU A 152 3.38 -6.95 -14.39
C GLU A 152 2.17 -6.43 -13.59
N SER A 153 2.44 -6.02 -12.33
CA SER A 153 1.40 -5.63 -11.38
C SER A 153 0.58 -4.43 -11.86
N ILE A 154 1.22 -3.50 -12.57
CA ILE A 154 0.62 -2.41 -13.33
C ILE A 154 1.50 -2.12 -14.55
N GLU A 155 1.02 -1.26 -15.46
CA GLU A 155 1.79 -0.87 -16.63
C GLU A 155 3.10 -0.15 -16.25
N VAL A 156 4.22 -0.52 -16.88
CA VAL A 156 5.56 0.04 -16.60
C VAL A 156 5.57 1.57 -16.71
N GLU A 157 4.83 2.12 -17.67
CA GLU A 157 4.68 3.58 -17.82
C GLU A 157 4.07 4.24 -16.57
N CYS A 158 3.16 3.54 -15.87
CA CYS A 158 2.59 4.02 -14.59
C CYS A 158 3.58 3.92 -13.45
N ILE A 159 4.53 2.97 -13.51
CA ILE A 159 5.56 2.81 -12.48
C ILE A 159 6.60 3.94 -12.59
N ASP A 160 7.07 4.23 -13.79
CA ASP A 160 8.21 5.12 -14.03
C ASP A 160 7.80 6.57 -14.28
N ASN A 161 6.67 6.81 -14.93
CA ASN A 161 6.27 8.15 -15.35
C ASN A 161 5.15 8.73 -14.47
N TYR A 162 5.51 9.66 -13.59
CA TYR A 162 4.57 10.38 -12.72
C TYR A 162 3.42 11.06 -13.51
N GLY A 163 3.72 11.65 -14.66
CA GLY A 163 2.72 12.34 -15.50
C GLY A 163 1.70 11.41 -16.14
N THR A 164 2.04 10.16 -16.40
CA THR A 164 1.15 9.18 -17.02
C THR A 164 0.07 8.71 -16.04
N ILE A 165 0.40 8.66 -14.75
CA ILE A 165 -0.54 8.25 -13.70
C ILE A 165 -1.74 9.22 -13.64
N PHE A 166 -1.52 10.54 -13.80
CA PHE A 166 -2.59 11.55 -13.77
C PHE A 166 -3.49 11.57 -15.02
N ARG A 167 -3.04 11.02 -16.15
CA ARG A 167 -3.81 11.02 -17.39
C ARG A 167 -4.91 9.96 -17.45
N LYS A 168 -4.83 8.93 -16.59
CA LYS A 168 -5.88 7.90 -16.48
C LYS A 168 -6.86 8.33 -15.39
N PRO A 169 -8.18 8.34 -15.63
CA PRO A 169 -9.15 8.84 -14.66
C PRO A 169 -9.05 8.03 -13.36
N PHE A 170 -8.56 8.67 -12.32
CA PHE A 170 -8.60 8.17 -10.95
C PHE A 170 -9.97 8.53 -10.37
N HIS A 171 -10.77 7.54 -10.06
CA HIS A 171 -11.72 7.70 -8.99
C HIS A 171 -10.92 7.63 -7.69
N VAL A 172 -10.57 8.81 -7.19
CA VAL A 172 -9.88 8.97 -5.91
C VAL A 172 -10.75 8.31 -4.84
N PHE A 173 -10.21 7.28 -4.19
CA PHE A 173 -10.79 6.82 -2.93
C PHE A 173 -10.82 8.02 -2.00
N LYS A 174 -12.02 8.44 -1.57
CA LYS A 174 -12.13 9.44 -0.52
C LYS A 174 -11.37 8.90 0.68
N THR A 175 -10.28 9.56 1.02
CA THR A 175 -9.59 9.33 2.30
C THR A 175 -10.55 9.74 3.40
N PHE A 176 -10.99 8.77 4.18
CA PHE A 176 -11.68 9.01 5.45
C PHE A 176 -10.67 9.31 6.53
#